data_f719da90aaeb73e5f810d1ac6c0a73ff
#
_entry.id   f719da90aaeb73e5f810d1ac6c0a73ff
#
_cell.length_a   1.000
_cell.length_b   1.000
_cell.length_c   1.000
_cell.angle_alpha   90.00
_cell.angle_beta   90.00
_cell.angle_gamma   90.00
#
_symmetry.space_group_name_H-M   'P 1'
#
loop_
_entity.id
_entity.type
_entity.pdbx_description
1 polymer ?
#
loop_
_entity_poly.entity_id
_entity_poly.type
_entity_poly.pdbx_seq_one_letter_code
_entity_poly.pdbx_strand_id
1 'polypeptide(L)'
;MIPVWEHFEDLEEILYVADVETYELVYLNRYGRSVFRIEDEDNYAGKKCYEVLQGRREPCPFCTNSQLKEGKFIEWTYRNPLLKAPYRIKDTIVEYEGRQYRMEFAMDVKKEKQEAQKLDLAAVRHYEELINECFLKVRAVTDMDEALSFMLHYLGTHISCNAVMIYESRERKWLLNTYSWSRTEKAPEKKLLELSVAEPVTKWYETFFHNEPLLLTDMEKLCRDMPALSKVLSPEQVRRMILIPLLAKAEVVGFVRIDDPPEKQMSAVAEMCKILSHFIVSLIQQRDLIRNLEQISFRDQMTGAMNRYALNSYLARAHLERDMGLIYCDLIGLKRVNDRFGHASGDRTIIQAYQVLGGMFPEDQIF
;
A
#
# COMPACT_ATOMS: atom_id res chain seq x y z
N MET A 1 6.27 -8.39 13.56
CA MET A 1 6.24 -7.74 12.22
C MET A 1 5.33 -8.61 11.36
N ILE A 2 4.40 -8.04 10.60
CA ILE A 2 3.51 -8.83 9.72
C ILE A 2 4.35 -9.34 8.53
N PRO A 3 4.28 -10.63 8.19
CA PRO A 3 5.00 -11.16 7.04
C PRO A 3 4.59 -10.46 5.73
N VAL A 4 5.55 -10.19 4.84
CA VAL A 4 5.32 -9.46 3.58
C VAL A 4 4.25 -10.12 2.70
N TRP A 5 4.09 -11.42 2.76
CA TRP A 5 3.13 -12.17 1.92
C TRP A 5 1.67 -12.00 2.34
N GLU A 6 1.36 -11.62 3.57
CA GLU A 6 -0.02 -11.33 3.99
C GLU A 6 -0.62 -10.13 3.27
N HIS A 7 0.21 -9.28 2.67
CA HIS A 7 -0.23 -8.13 1.90
C HIS A 7 -0.82 -8.50 0.52
N PHE A 8 -0.63 -9.73 0.09
CA PHE A 8 -1.11 -10.24 -1.21
C PHE A 8 -2.38 -11.10 -1.11
N GLU A 9 -3.14 -10.96 -0.01
CA GLU A 9 -4.35 -11.76 0.24
C GLU A 9 -5.41 -11.61 -0.86
N ASP A 10 -5.57 -10.41 -1.41
CA ASP A 10 -6.57 -10.09 -2.42
C ASP A 10 -6.03 -10.17 -3.87
N LEU A 11 -4.80 -10.67 -4.07
CA LEU A 11 -4.25 -10.88 -5.40
C LEU A 11 -5.07 -11.94 -6.15
N GLU A 12 -5.46 -11.68 -7.42
CA GLU A 12 -6.25 -12.58 -8.27
C GLU A 12 -5.41 -13.66 -8.98
N GLU A 13 -4.23 -13.92 -8.47
CA GLU A 13 -3.30 -14.97 -8.87
C GLU A 13 -3.02 -15.86 -7.68
N ILE A 14 -2.65 -17.12 -7.93
CA ILE A 14 -2.26 -18.01 -6.84
C ILE A 14 -0.93 -17.52 -6.27
N LEU A 15 -0.92 -17.19 -4.97
CA LEU A 15 0.30 -16.94 -4.23
C LEU A 15 0.34 -17.84 -3.03
N TYR A 16 1.46 -18.55 -2.87
CA TYR A 16 1.72 -19.29 -1.65
C TYR A 16 3.16 -19.14 -1.16
N VAL A 17 3.33 -19.41 0.13
CA VAL A 17 4.64 -19.38 0.80
C VAL A 17 4.85 -20.70 1.52
N ALA A 18 6.02 -21.30 1.32
CA ALA A 18 6.41 -22.55 1.96
C ALA A 18 7.83 -22.44 2.51
N ASP A 19 8.06 -23.02 3.68
CA ASP A 19 9.40 -23.16 4.25
C ASP A 19 10.31 -23.97 3.31
N VAL A 20 11.51 -23.47 3.05
CA VAL A 20 12.44 -24.08 2.07
C VAL A 20 12.96 -25.44 2.53
N GLU A 21 13.17 -25.62 3.84
CA GLU A 21 13.74 -26.85 4.41
C GLU A 21 12.67 -27.89 4.71
N THR A 22 11.57 -27.47 5.34
CA THR A 22 10.53 -28.37 5.80
C THR A 22 9.43 -28.60 4.77
N TYR A 23 9.33 -27.75 3.74
CA TYR A 23 8.23 -27.73 2.75
C TYR A 23 6.85 -27.39 3.36
N GLU A 24 6.80 -26.93 4.59
CA GLU A 24 5.53 -26.57 5.24
C GLU A 24 4.92 -25.36 4.56
N LEU A 25 3.65 -25.47 4.17
CA LEU A 25 2.87 -24.40 3.60
C LEU A 25 2.46 -23.45 4.74
N VAL A 26 3.01 -22.23 4.73
CA VAL A 26 2.75 -21.24 5.78
C VAL A 26 1.73 -20.19 5.36
N TYR A 27 1.53 -20.03 4.06
CA TYR A 27 0.57 -19.08 3.53
C TYR A 27 0.04 -19.51 2.17
N LEU A 28 -1.24 -19.26 1.93
CA LEU A 28 -1.92 -19.38 0.64
C LEU A 28 -2.98 -18.29 0.57
N ASN A 29 -2.88 -17.40 -0.42
CA ASN A 29 -3.81 -16.28 -0.56
C ASN A 29 -5.25 -16.73 -0.87
N ARG A 30 -6.21 -15.80 -0.75
CA ARG A 30 -7.64 -16.06 -0.95
C ARG A 30 -7.94 -16.69 -2.32
N TYR A 31 -7.33 -16.17 -3.38
CA TYR A 31 -7.50 -16.72 -4.71
C TYR A 31 -6.98 -18.15 -4.80
N GLY A 32 -5.80 -18.43 -4.27
CA GLY A 32 -5.23 -19.76 -4.19
C GLY A 32 -6.15 -20.72 -3.42
N ARG A 33 -6.65 -20.32 -2.25
CA ARG A 33 -7.61 -21.14 -1.49
C ARG A 33 -8.86 -21.45 -2.31
N SER A 34 -9.42 -20.44 -3.00
CA SER A 34 -10.61 -20.65 -3.84
C SER A 34 -10.35 -21.64 -4.99
N VAL A 35 -9.21 -21.53 -5.67
CA VAL A 35 -8.82 -22.39 -6.79
C VAL A 35 -8.59 -23.86 -6.34
N PHE A 36 -7.95 -24.05 -5.18
CA PHE A 36 -7.72 -25.39 -4.60
C PHE A 36 -8.90 -25.89 -3.74
N ARG A 37 -9.99 -25.11 -3.60
CA ARG A 37 -11.20 -25.43 -2.81
C ARG A 37 -10.88 -25.71 -1.33
N ILE A 38 -10.06 -24.85 -0.75
CA ILE A 38 -9.67 -24.88 0.65
C ILE A 38 -10.50 -23.82 1.38
N GLU A 39 -11.33 -24.23 2.35
CA GLU A 39 -12.27 -23.33 3.02
C GLU A 39 -11.60 -22.53 4.15
N ASP A 40 -10.68 -23.15 4.91
CA ASP A 40 -10.06 -22.56 6.09
C ASP A 40 -8.54 -22.71 6.08
N GLU A 41 -7.84 -21.83 6.81
CA GLU A 41 -6.39 -21.88 7.01
C GLU A 41 -5.93 -23.18 7.69
N ASP A 42 -6.70 -23.69 8.64
CA ASP A 42 -6.44 -24.96 9.33
C ASP A 42 -6.33 -26.15 8.37
N ASN A 43 -6.87 -26.01 7.16
CA ASN A 43 -6.84 -27.04 6.15
C ASN A 43 -5.52 -27.13 5.38
N TYR A 44 -4.66 -26.11 5.43
CA TYR A 44 -3.37 -26.13 4.74
C TYR A 44 -2.16 -25.78 5.61
N ALA A 45 -2.31 -24.95 6.62
CA ALA A 45 -1.21 -24.50 7.48
C ALA A 45 -0.50 -25.70 8.14
N GLY A 46 0.83 -25.73 8.05
CA GLY A 46 1.67 -26.80 8.56
C GLY A 46 1.68 -28.10 7.74
N LYS A 47 0.84 -28.23 6.71
CA LYS A 47 0.93 -29.34 5.75
C LYS A 47 2.00 -29.07 4.71
N LYS A 48 2.45 -30.09 4.03
CA LYS A 48 3.49 -29.92 3.01
C LYS A 48 2.92 -29.35 1.71
N CYS A 49 3.61 -28.38 1.13
CA CYS A 49 3.17 -27.72 -0.12
C CYS A 49 2.93 -28.74 -1.24
N TYR A 50 3.76 -29.79 -1.35
CA TYR A 50 3.59 -30.82 -2.35
C TYR A 50 2.35 -31.71 -2.10
N GLU A 51 1.89 -31.84 -0.86
CA GLU A 51 0.64 -32.54 -0.54
C GLU A 51 -0.58 -31.73 -0.94
N VAL A 52 -0.62 -30.48 -0.47
CA VAL A 52 -1.78 -29.57 -0.64
C VAL A 52 -1.95 -29.13 -2.09
N LEU A 53 -0.84 -28.70 -2.72
CA LEU A 53 -0.91 -28.03 -4.02
C LEU A 53 -0.62 -28.96 -5.21
N GLN A 54 -0.05 -30.16 -4.96
CA GLN A 54 0.34 -31.10 -6.02
C GLN A 54 -0.26 -32.50 -5.84
N GLY A 55 -0.88 -32.80 -4.69
CA GLY A 55 -1.44 -34.11 -4.39
C GLY A 55 -0.37 -35.24 -4.28
N ARG A 56 0.86 -34.88 -3.89
CA ARG A 56 2.00 -35.81 -3.81
C ARG A 56 2.25 -36.24 -2.37
N ARG A 57 2.93 -37.38 -2.20
CA ARG A 57 3.33 -37.90 -0.87
C ARG A 57 4.80 -37.59 -0.54
N GLU A 58 5.55 -37.07 -1.49
CA GLU A 58 6.99 -36.77 -1.37
C GLU A 58 7.30 -35.46 -2.11
N PRO A 59 8.44 -34.80 -1.79
CA PRO A 59 8.83 -33.53 -2.45
C PRO A 59 8.82 -33.63 -3.97
N CYS A 60 8.46 -32.55 -4.63
CA CYS A 60 8.37 -32.49 -6.09
C CYS A 60 9.77 -32.72 -6.71
N PRO A 61 9.93 -33.62 -7.70
CA PRO A 61 11.22 -33.82 -8.36
C PRO A 61 11.69 -32.59 -9.17
N PHE A 62 10.78 -31.68 -9.42
CA PHE A 62 11.01 -30.40 -10.12
C PHE A 62 11.05 -29.21 -9.16
N CYS A 63 11.20 -29.43 -7.84
CA CYS A 63 11.22 -28.39 -6.85
C CYS A 63 12.40 -27.44 -7.08
N THR A 64 12.12 -26.13 -7.08
CA THR A 64 13.10 -25.08 -7.35
C THR A 64 13.90 -24.67 -6.12
N ASN A 65 13.57 -25.13 -4.90
CA ASN A 65 14.21 -24.71 -3.65
C ASN A 65 15.75 -24.68 -3.72
N SER A 66 16.39 -25.68 -4.32
CA SER A 66 17.86 -25.75 -4.44
C SER A 66 18.47 -24.75 -5.43
N GLN A 67 17.67 -24.15 -6.28
CA GLN A 67 18.09 -23.22 -7.34
C GLN A 67 17.83 -21.75 -6.97
N LEU A 68 16.94 -21.52 -5.98
CA LEU A 68 16.54 -20.20 -5.58
C LEU A 68 17.68 -19.42 -4.91
N LYS A 69 17.73 -18.13 -5.17
CA LYS A 69 18.66 -17.19 -4.55
C LYS A 69 17.91 -15.93 -4.15
N GLU A 70 18.29 -15.36 -3.03
CA GLU A 70 17.72 -14.11 -2.55
C GLU A 70 17.82 -13.00 -3.62
N GLY A 71 16.74 -12.26 -3.81
CA GLY A 71 16.65 -11.17 -4.78
C GLY A 71 16.58 -11.61 -6.24
N LYS A 72 16.44 -12.91 -6.54
CA LYS A 72 16.28 -13.42 -7.91
C LYS A 72 15.01 -14.24 -8.03
N PHE A 73 14.32 -14.05 -9.16
CA PHE A 73 13.20 -14.88 -9.54
C PHE A 73 13.64 -15.98 -10.50
N ILE A 74 13.08 -17.19 -10.32
CA ILE A 74 13.12 -18.27 -11.31
C ILE A 74 11.74 -18.34 -11.95
N GLU A 75 11.70 -18.30 -13.28
CA GLU A 75 10.46 -18.40 -14.05
C GLU A 75 10.45 -19.71 -14.83
N TRP A 76 9.32 -20.42 -14.76
CA TRP A 76 9.12 -21.69 -15.46
C TRP A 76 7.63 -21.98 -15.67
N THR A 77 7.32 -22.99 -16.46
CA THR A 77 5.92 -23.38 -16.73
C THR A 77 5.72 -24.82 -16.28
N TYR A 78 4.61 -25.04 -15.57
CA TYR A 78 4.26 -26.35 -15.06
C TYR A 78 2.75 -26.62 -15.21
N ARG A 79 2.40 -27.86 -15.56
CA ARG A 79 1.01 -28.30 -15.58
C ARG A 79 0.64 -28.90 -14.23
N ASN A 80 -0.14 -28.16 -13.45
CA ASN A 80 -0.56 -28.63 -12.13
C ASN A 80 -1.49 -29.85 -12.28
N PRO A 81 -1.21 -30.98 -11.60
CA PRO A 81 -1.99 -32.22 -11.75
C PRO A 81 -3.38 -32.12 -11.12
N LEU A 82 -3.57 -31.37 -10.05
CA LEU A 82 -4.86 -31.19 -9.37
C LEU A 82 -5.76 -30.25 -10.19
N LEU A 83 -5.22 -29.16 -10.68
CA LEU A 83 -5.95 -28.14 -11.43
C LEU A 83 -6.07 -28.49 -12.90
N LYS A 84 -5.30 -29.46 -13.40
CA LYS A 84 -5.27 -29.92 -14.80
C LYS A 84 -5.00 -28.82 -15.84
N ALA A 85 -4.37 -27.74 -15.41
CA ALA A 85 -4.07 -26.53 -16.19
C ALA A 85 -2.57 -26.21 -16.16
N PRO A 86 -2.02 -25.58 -17.23
CA PRO A 86 -0.66 -25.07 -17.23
C PRO A 86 -0.64 -23.72 -16.52
N TYR A 87 0.34 -23.57 -15.62
CA TYR A 87 0.63 -22.33 -14.91
C TYR A 87 2.03 -21.85 -15.25
N ARG A 88 2.19 -20.55 -15.41
CA ARG A 88 3.48 -19.87 -15.40
C ARG A 88 3.81 -19.55 -13.94
N ILE A 89 4.95 -19.98 -13.50
CA ILE A 89 5.35 -19.94 -12.10
C ILE A 89 6.55 -19.00 -11.99
N LYS A 90 6.53 -18.17 -10.96
CA LYS A 90 7.65 -17.32 -10.54
C LYS A 90 7.97 -17.60 -9.08
N ASP A 91 9.16 -18.10 -8.84
CA ASP A 91 9.66 -18.45 -7.52
C ASP A 91 10.75 -17.49 -7.06
N THR A 92 10.71 -17.11 -5.79
CA THR A 92 11.79 -16.38 -5.12
C THR A 92 11.96 -16.85 -3.68
N ILE A 93 13.08 -16.51 -3.05
CA ILE A 93 13.29 -16.66 -1.60
C ILE A 93 12.99 -15.33 -0.91
N VAL A 94 12.28 -15.42 0.20
CA VAL A 94 12.08 -14.34 1.17
C VAL A 94 12.56 -14.81 2.54
N GLU A 95 13.25 -13.94 3.26
CA GLU A 95 13.66 -14.20 4.64
C GLU A 95 12.69 -13.54 5.62
N TYR A 96 12.26 -14.29 6.63
CA TYR A 96 11.42 -13.79 7.71
C TYR A 96 11.80 -14.48 9.01
N GLU A 97 12.05 -13.71 10.08
CA GLU A 97 12.47 -14.20 11.40
C GLU A 97 13.64 -15.17 11.37
N GLY A 98 14.62 -14.92 10.48
CA GLY A 98 15.83 -15.75 10.34
C GLY A 98 15.62 -17.09 9.64
N ARG A 99 14.45 -17.30 9.02
CA ARG A 99 14.15 -18.49 8.19
C ARG A 99 13.94 -18.10 6.74
N GLN A 100 14.25 -19.03 5.85
CA GLN A 100 14.05 -18.85 4.41
C GLN A 100 12.76 -19.54 3.96
N TYR A 101 11.97 -18.76 3.20
CA TYR A 101 10.72 -19.25 2.63
C TYR A 101 10.73 -19.07 1.12
N ARG A 102 10.22 -20.06 0.40
CA ARG A 102 9.90 -19.91 -1.01
C ARG A 102 8.56 -19.22 -1.13
N MET A 103 8.55 -18.12 -1.88
CA MET A 103 7.34 -17.40 -2.27
C MET A 103 7.12 -17.63 -3.77
N GLU A 104 5.97 -18.24 -4.11
CA GLU A 104 5.64 -18.66 -5.46
C GLU A 104 4.35 -17.98 -5.94
N PHE A 105 4.44 -17.37 -7.12
CA PHE A 105 3.31 -16.84 -7.88
C PHE A 105 3.00 -17.80 -9.02
N ALA A 106 1.73 -18.22 -9.16
CA ALA A 106 1.31 -19.10 -10.24
C ALA A 106 0.13 -18.48 -11.02
N MET A 107 0.39 -18.16 -12.30
CA MET A 107 -0.54 -17.52 -13.23
C MET A 107 -1.08 -18.55 -14.23
N ASP A 108 -2.39 -18.59 -14.45
CA ASP A 108 -3.01 -19.49 -15.45
C ASP A 108 -2.63 -19.03 -16.86
N VAL A 109 -1.88 -19.88 -17.58
CA VAL A 109 -1.42 -19.59 -18.96
C VAL A 109 -2.58 -19.42 -19.95
N LYS A 110 -3.77 -20.00 -19.69
CA LYS A 110 -4.93 -19.81 -20.55
C LYS A 110 -5.57 -18.44 -20.34
N LYS A 111 -5.72 -18.03 -19.07
CA LYS A 111 -6.22 -16.69 -18.70
C LYS A 111 -5.25 -15.64 -19.26
N GLU A 112 -3.97 -15.84 -19.05
CA GLU A 112 -2.90 -14.98 -19.56
C GLU A 112 -2.91 -14.86 -21.10
N LYS A 113 -3.09 -15.97 -21.83
CA LYS A 113 -3.17 -15.94 -23.29
C LYS A 113 -4.41 -15.22 -23.83
N GLN A 114 -5.53 -15.32 -23.16
CA GLN A 114 -6.74 -14.58 -23.52
C GLN A 114 -6.58 -13.08 -23.28
N GLU A 115 -5.92 -12.70 -22.21
CA GLU A 115 -5.59 -11.32 -21.89
C GLU A 115 -4.46 -10.79 -22.81
N ALA A 116 -3.43 -11.59 -23.07
CA ALA A 116 -2.32 -11.23 -23.95
C ALA A 116 -2.69 -11.10 -25.45
N GLN A 117 -3.79 -11.69 -25.91
CA GLN A 117 -4.35 -11.39 -27.25
C GLN A 117 -4.89 -9.95 -27.34
N LYS A 118 -5.12 -9.29 -26.22
CA LYS A 118 -5.51 -7.88 -26.14
C LYS A 118 -4.36 -6.93 -25.83
N LEU A 119 -3.23 -7.43 -25.38
CA LEU A 119 -2.08 -6.68 -24.89
C LEU A 119 -0.83 -6.98 -25.71
N ASP A 120 -0.02 -5.95 -25.96
CA ASP A 120 1.31 -6.12 -26.58
C ASP A 120 2.23 -6.90 -25.60
N LEU A 121 2.52 -8.16 -25.92
CA LEU A 121 3.31 -9.08 -25.09
C LEU A 121 4.70 -8.53 -24.70
N ALA A 122 5.30 -7.71 -25.55
CA ALA A 122 6.60 -7.09 -25.26
C ALA A 122 6.47 -6.04 -24.16
N ALA A 123 5.38 -5.26 -24.20
CA ALA A 123 5.09 -4.28 -23.16
C ALA A 123 4.80 -4.94 -21.81
N VAL A 124 4.04 -6.04 -21.80
CA VAL A 124 3.73 -6.79 -20.56
C VAL A 124 5.00 -7.29 -19.90
N ARG A 125 5.91 -7.94 -20.63
CA ARG A 125 7.19 -8.42 -20.09
C ARG A 125 8.04 -7.29 -19.52
N HIS A 126 8.12 -6.18 -20.26
CA HIS A 126 8.86 -5.01 -19.80
C HIS A 126 8.33 -4.51 -18.45
N TYR A 127 7.01 -4.40 -18.30
CA TYR A 127 6.40 -3.93 -17.05
C TYR A 127 6.49 -4.93 -15.91
N GLU A 128 6.52 -6.23 -16.18
CA GLU A 128 6.80 -7.25 -15.15
C GLU A 128 8.22 -7.12 -14.58
N GLU A 129 9.21 -6.87 -15.43
CA GLU A 129 10.58 -6.60 -14.99
C GLU A 129 10.64 -5.34 -14.12
N LEU A 130 9.93 -4.28 -14.51
CA LEU A 130 9.83 -3.04 -13.74
C LEU A 130 9.19 -3.26 -12.36
N ILE A 131 8.12 -4.07 -12.26
CA ILE A 131 7.52 -4.40 -10.96
C ILE A 131 8.54 -5.08 -10.05
N ASN A 132 9.21 -6.10 -10.55
CA ASN A 132 10.18 -6.86 -9.77
C ASN A 132 11.32 -5.98 -9.26
N GLU A 133 11.87 -5.12 -10.12
CA GLU A 133 12.91 -4.17 -9.73
C GLU A 133 12.40 -3.14 -8.70
N CYS A 134 11.18 -2.63 -8.89
CA CYS A 134 10.55 -1.71 -7.96
C CYS A 134 10.44 -2.33 -6.56
N PHE A 135 9.91 -3.55 -6.46
CA PHE A 135 9.80 -4.27 -5.20
C PHE A 135 11.14 -4.48 -4.49
N LEU A 136 12.16 -4.91 -5.24
CA LEU A 136 13.49 -5.12 -4.67
C LEU A 136 14.09 -3.83 -4.09
N LYS A 137 13.91 -2.71 -4.79
CA LYS A 137 14.45 -1.42 -4.36
C LYS A 137 13.65 -0.83 -3.20
N VAL A 138 12.33 -0.91 -3.23
CA VAL A 138 11.47 -0.40 -2.15
C VAL A 138 11.69 -1.16 -0.85
N ARG A 139 11.97 -2.47 -0.89
CA ARG A 139 12.28 -3.28 0.29
C ARG A 139 13.49 -2.78 1.09
N ALA A 140 14.43 -2.10 0.45
CA ALA A 140 15.60 -1.53 1.11
C ALA A 140 15.29 -0.22 1.86
N VAL A 141 14.11 0.36 1.67
CA VAL A 141 13.68 1.61 2.29
C VAL A 141 12.93 1.28 3.59
N THR A 142 13.38 1.83 4.70
CA THR A 142 12.80 1.57 6.03
C THR A 142 11.63 2.50 6.36
N ASP A 143 11.63 3.70 5.81
CA ASP A 143 10.55 4.68 5.99
C ASP A 143 9.47 4.49 4.92
N MET A 144 8.21 4.39 5.34
CA MET A 144 7.09 4.11 4.44
C MET A 144 6.73 5.31 3.54
N ASP A 145 6.93 6.53 4.00
CA ASP A 145 6.71 7.74 3.20
C ASP A 145 7.78 7.87 2.11
N GLU A 146 9.03 7.54 2.44
CA GLU A 146 10.13 7.46 1.48
C GLU A 146 9.90 6.32 0.48
N ALA A 147 9.45 5.15 0.94
CA ALA A 147 9.14 4.00 0.09
C ALA A 147 8.06 4.32 -0.95
N LEU A 148 6.95 4.96 -0.54
CA LEU A 148 5.88 5.39 -1.44
C LEU A 148 6.36 6.46 -2.43
N SER A 149 7.12 7.44 -1.97
CA SER A 149 7.69 8.49 -2.81
C SER A 149 8.67 7.93 -3.84
N PHE A 150 9.54 7.01 -3.41
CA PHE A 150 10.47 6.29 -4.28
C PHE A 150 9.71 5.49 -5.35
N MET A 151 8.65 4.77 -4.97
CA MET A 151 7.85 3.98 -5.90
C MET A 151 7.23 4.86 -6.99
N LEU A 152 6.65 6.02 -6.62
CA LEU A 152 6.08 6.94 -7.61
C LEU A 152 7.14 7.51 -8.55
N HIS A 153 8.32 7.86 -8.01
CA HIS A 153 9.45 8.31 -8.80
C HIS A 153 9.91 7.23 -9.80
N TYR A 154 10.05 6.01 -9.30
CA TYR A 154 10.47 4.88 -10.12
C TYR A 154 9.47 4.61 -11.24
N LEU A 155 8.17 4.52 -10.92
CA LEU A 155 7.12 4.33 -11.91
C LEU A 155 7.09 5.46 -12.94
N GLY A 156 7.07 6.70 -12.49
CA GLY A 156 6.99 7.86 -13.36
C GLY A 156 8.13 7.98 -14.35
N THR A 157 9.35 7.59 -13.93
CA THR A 157 10.52 7.62 -14.80
C THR A 157 10.52 6.50 -15.83
N HIS A 158 9.94 5.32 -15.52
CA HIS A 158 9.98 4.14 -16.39
C HIS A 158 8.74 4.00 -17.28
N ILE A 159 7.57 4.52 -16.86
CA ILE A 159 6.33 4.47 -17.68
C ILE A 159 6.34 5.52 -18.79
N SER A 160 7.25 6.49 -18.77
CA SER A 160 7.23 7.63 -19.72
C SER A 160 5.94 8.45 -19.67
N CYS A 161 5.36 8.62 -18.48
CA CYS A 161 4.18 9.45 -18.22
C CYS A 161 4.57 10.86 -17.74
N ASN A 162 3.58 11.75 -17.60
CA ASN A 162 3.81 13.12 -17.14
C ASN A 162 3.76 13.26 -15.63
N ALA A 163 2.89 12.50 -14.96
CA ALA A 163 2.78 12.47 -13.51
C ALA A 163 2.21 11.15 -13.01
N VAL A 164 2.56 10.78 -11.76
CA VAL A 164 1.98 9.68 -11.00
C VAL A 164 1.63 10.20 -9.61
N MET A 165 0.41 9.96 -9.17
CA MET A 165 -0.11 10.49 -7.91
C MET A 165 -0.90 9.42 -7.17
N ILE A 166 -0.83 9.46 -5.83
CA ILE A 166 -1.69 8.67 -4.95
C ILE A 166 -2.70 9.61 -4.30
N TYR A 167 -3.97 9.26 -4.45
CA TYR A 167 -5.08 9.88 -3.76
C TYR A 167 -5.63 8.92 -2.72
N GLU A 168 -5.66 9.35 -1.46
CA GLU A 168 -6.26 8.61 -0.37
C GLU A 168 -7.66 9.17 -0.05
N SER A 169 -8.63 8.27 0.13
CA SER A 169 -9.98 8.63 0.52
C SER A 169 -10.08 8.81 2.03
N ARG A 170 -10.66 9.93 2.47
CA ARG A 170 -11.01 10.16 3.87
C ARG A 170 -12.51 10.25 4.03
N GLU A 171 -13.06 9.43 4.93
CA GLU A 171 -14.49 9.41 5.26
C GLU A 171 -15.41 9.20 4.04
N ARG A 172 -14.92 8.62 2.94
CA ARG A 172 -15.63 8.48 1.66
C ARG A 172 -16.16 9.79 1.07
N LYS A 173 -15.69 10.95 1.60
CA LYS A 173 -16.11 12.28 1.18
C LYS A 173 -15.00 13.11 0.59
N TRP A 174 -13.77 12.83 1.00
CA TRP A 174 -12.62 13.63 0.64
C TRP A 174 -11.55 12.77 -0.01
N LEU A 175 -10.90 13.31 -1.04
CA LEU A 175 -9.69 12.75 -1.63
C LEU A 175 -8.54 13.70 -1.35
N LEU A 176 -7.48 13.16 -0.75
CA LEU A 176 -6.25 13.89 -0.51
C LEU A 176 -5.16 13.33 -1.41
N ASN A 177 -4.53 14.20 -2.22
CA ASN A 177 -3.28 13.85 -2.90
C ASN A 177 -2.17 13.76 -1.84
N THR A 178 -1.77 12.54 -1.49
CA THR A 178 -0.77 12.31 -0.43
C THR A 178 0.65 12.21 -0.98
N TYR A 179 0.80 11.60 -2.15
CA TYR A 179 2.10 11.44 -2.82
C TYR A 179 1.97 11.79 -4.29
N SER A 180 3.00 12.44 -4.82
CA SER A 180 3.03 12.81 -6.23
C SER A 180 4.46 12.83 -6.78
N TRP A 181 4.57 12.37 -8.01
CA TRP A 181 5.72 12.58 -8.87
C TRP A 181 5.28 13.26 -10.16
N SER A 182 6.08 14.19 -10.66
CA SER A 182 5.85 14.86 -11.94
C SER A 182 7.16 14.98 -12.70
N ARG A 183 7.09 14.81 -14.02
CA ARG A 183 8.24 14.98 -14.91
C ARG A 183 8.73 16.44 -14.95
N THR A 184 7.82 17.39 -14.82
CA THR A 184 8.13 18.79 -14.64
C THR A 184 8.22 19.06 -13.14
N GLU A 185 9.26 19.77 -12.66
CA GLU A 185 9.55 20.00 -11.23
C GLU A 185 8.43 20.70 -10.43
N LYS A 186 7.37 21.14 -11.09
CA LYS A 186 6.15 21.60 -10.41
C LYS A 186 5.36 20.40 -9.90
N ALA A 187 5.67 19.96 -8.69
CA ALA A 187 4.82 19.01 -7.98
C ALA A 187 3.38 19.56 -7.94
N PRO A 188 2.36 18.74 -8.32
CA PRO A 188 0.97 19.17 -8.15
C PRO A 188 0.74 19.51 -6.68
N GLU A 189 0.11 20.67 -6.43
CA GLU A 189 -0.26 21.07 -5.08
C GLU A 189 -1.04 19.94 -4.38
N LYS A 190 -0.74 19.70 -3.11
CA LYS A 190 -1.54 18.82 -2.26
C LYS A 190 -2.93 19.41 -2.12
N LYS A 191 -3.85 19.03 -3.00
CA LYS A 191 -5.23 19.50 -2.99
C LYS A 191 -6.11 18.46 -2.30
N LEU A 192 -6.89 18.96 -1.34
CA LEU A 192 -8.03 18.22 -0.80
C LEU A 192 -9.18 18.39 -1.80
N LEU A 193 -9.67 17.28 -2.35
CA LEU A 193 -10.78 17.26 -3.31
C LEU A 193 -12.02 16.73 -2.60
N GLU A 194 -13.12 17.48 -2.65
CA GLU A 194 -14.39 17.04 -2.12
C GLU A 194 -15.09 16.10 -3.11
N LEU A 195 -15.37 14.87 -2.69
CA LEU A 195 -16.05 13.86 -3.51
C LEU A 195 -17.57 14.09 -3.64
N SER A 196 -18.12 15.02 -2.86
CA SER A 196 -19.56 15.31 -2.87
C SER A 196 -20.04 15.92 -4.19
N VAL A 197 -19.13 16.25 -5.09
CA VAL A 197 -19.40 16.88 -6.37
C VAL A 197 -19.37 15.82 -7.46
N ALA A 198 -20.46 15.16 -7.68
CA ALA A 198 -20.87 14.63 -8.95
C ALA A 198 -21.09 13.10 -9.07
N GLU A 199 -22.25 12.78 -9.62
CA GLU A 199 -22.62 11.47 -10.18
C GLU A 199 -21.52 10.71 -10.93
N PRO A 200 -20.54 11.34 -11.61
CA PRO A 200 -19.49 10.62 -12.31
C PRO A 200 -18.55 9.83 -11.41
N VAL A 201 -18.23 10.38 -10.23
CA VAL A 201 -17.33 9.71 -9.27
C VAL A 201 -17.99 8.47 -8.69
N THR A 202 -19.31 8.50 -8.51
CA THR A 202 -20.08 7.32 -8.06
C THR A 202 -19.95 6.16 -9.06
N LYS A 203 -20.01 6.44 -10.38
CA LYS A 203 -19.81 5.41 -11.42
C LYS A 203 -18.39 4.86 -11.44
N TRP A 204 -17.39 5.69 -11.14
CA TRP A 204 -16.02 5.22 -11.01
C TRP A 204 -15.87 4.27 -9.82
N TYR A 205 -16.52 4.58 -8.69
CA TYR A 205 -16.52 3.69 -7.54
C TYR A 205 -17.15 2.34 -7.85
N GLU A 206 -18.20 2.26 -8.67
CA GLU A 206 -18.77 0.98 -9.12
C GLU A 206 -17.72 0.14 -9.87
N THR A 207 -16.95 0.75 -10.77
CA THR A 207 -15.84 0.08 -11.48
C THR A 207 -14.73 -0.31 -10.50
N PHE A 208 -14.38 0.58 -9.56
CA PHE A 208 -13.35 0.34 -8.56
C PHE A 208 -13.70 -0.79 -7.60
N PHE A 209 -14.96 -0.99 -7.25
CA PHE A 209 -15.39 -2.13 -6.43
C PHE A 209 -15.12 -3.49 -7.10
N HIS A 210 -15.05 -3.53 -8.43
CA HIS A 210 -14.67 -4.71 -9.19
C HIS A 210 -13.14 -4.81 -9.41
N ASN A 211 -12.35 -3.96 -8.75
CA ASN A 211 -10.90 -3.88 -8.93
C ASN A 211 -10.48 -3.64 -10.38
N GLU A 212 -11.29 -2.90 -11.14
CA GLU A 212 -11.03 -2.59 -12.53
C GLU A 212 -10.45 -1.18 -12.67
N PRO A 213 -9.34 -1.00 -13.41
CA PRO A 213 -8.79 0.31 -13.71
C PRO A 213 -9.65 1.07 -14.71
N LEU A 214 -9.68 2.39 -14.61
CA LEU A 214 -10.31 3.26 -15.59
C LEU A 214 -9.27 3.83 -16.54
N LEU A 215 -9.48 3.58 -17.84
CA LEU A 215 -8.65 4.09 -18.93
C LEU A 215 -9.38 5.24 -19.62
N LEU A 216 -8.96 6.46 -19.37
CA LEU A 216 -9.55 7.67 -19.92
C LEU A 216 -8.66 8.19 -21.05
N THR A 217 -9.11 8.00 -22.29
CA THR A 217 -8.32 8.28 -23.50
C THR A 217 -8.59 9.66 -24.11
N ASP A 218 -9.72 10.28 -23.75
CA ASP A 218 -10.14 11.59 -24.24
C ASP A 218 -10.68 12.45 -23.09
N MET A 219 -9.75 13.18 -22.47
CA MET A 219 -10.07 14.05 -21.33
C MET A 219 -10.89 15.28 -21.73
N GLU A 220 -10.73 15.80 -22.95
CA GLU A 220 -11.51 16.93 -23.42
C GLU A 220 -13.00 16.57 -23.56
N LYS A 221 -13.28 15.38 -24.10
CA LYS A 221 -14.65 14.87 -24.19
C LYS A 221 -15.22 14.62 -22.80
N LEU A 222 -14.48 13.96 -21.93
CA LEU A 222 -14.92 13.67 -20.57
C LEU A 222 -15.29 14.94 -19.79
N CYS A 223 -14.46 15.98 -19.89
CA CYS A 223 -14.71 17.25 -19.20
C CYS A 223 -15.84 18.08 -19.82
N ARG A 224 -16.09 17.93 -21.13
CA ARG A 224 -17.29 18.51 -21.78
C ARG A 224 -18.58 17.83 -21.27
N ASP A 225 -18.54 16.50 -21.19
CA ASP A 225 -19.70 15.72 -20.76
C ASP A 225 -19.92 15.87 -19.23
N MET A 226 -18.87 16.20 -18.48
CA MET A 226 -18.86 16.31 -17.02
C MET A 226 -18.10 17.54 -16.52
N PRO A 227 -18.67 18.75 -16.61
CA PRO A 227 -17.96 20.00 -16.27
C PRO A 227 -17.41 20.08 -14.85
N ALA A 228 -18.04 19.36 -13.90
CA ALA A 228 -17.56 19.29 -12.51
C ALA A 228 -16.16 18.66 -12.41
N LEU A 229 -15.83 17.71 -13.31
CA LEU A 229 -14.52 17.07 -13.34
C LEU A 229 -13.42 17.98 -13.89
N SER A 230 -13.75 18.95 -14.74
CA SER A 230 -12.76 19.86 -15.32
C SER A 230 -12.01 20.67 -14.26
N LYS A 231 -12.69 21.01 -13.14
CA LYS A 231 -12.10 21.71 -12.00
C LYS A 231 -11.08 20.84 -11.22
N VAL A 232 -11.28 19.53 -11.26
CA VAL A 232 -10.47 18.54 -10.49
C VAL A 232 -9.34 17.99 -11.35
N LEU A 233 -9.59 17.76 -12.63
CA LEU A 233 -8.69 17.00 -13.51
C LEU A 233 -7.81 17.88 -14.38
N SER A 234 -8.02 19.20 -14.42
CA SER A 234 -7.26 20.17 -15.24
C SER A 234 -7.04 19.70 -16.69
N PRO A 235 -8.11 19.58 -17.51
CA PRO A 235 -8.06 18.96 -18.84
C PRO A 235 -7.13 19.68 -19.82
N GLU A 236 -6.78 20.94 -19.56
CA GLU A 236 -5.84 21.71 -20.37
C GLU A 236 -4.41 21.16 -20.34
N GLN A 237 -4.10 20.33 -19.34
CA GLN A 237 -2.75 19.81 -19.10
C GLN A 237 -2.64 18.31 -19.29
N VAL A 238 -3.75 17.55 -19.31
CA VAL A 238 -3.78 16.08 -19.34
C VAL A 238 -4.69 15.60 -20.45
N ARG A 239 -4.16 14.85 -21.40
CA ARG A 239 -4.91 14.28 -22.55
C ARG A 239 -5.50 12.92 -22.26
N ARG A 240 -4.76 12.10 -21.52
CA ARG A 240 -5.11 10.72 -21.16
C ARG A 240 -4.79 10.46 -19.70
N MET A 241 -5.56 9.57 -19.09
CA MET A 241 -5.39 9.25 -17.68
C MET A 241 -5.69 7.77 -17.43
N ILE A 242 -4.95 7.19 -16.51
CA ILE A 242 -5.28 5.89 -15.92
C ILE A 242 -5.59 6.13 -14.44
N LEU A 243 -6.69 5.56 -13.96
CA LEU A 243 -7.02 5.52 -12.56
C LEU A 243 -7.04 4.07 -12.10
N ILE A 244 -6.25 3.72 -11.10
CA ILE A 244 -6.14 2.38 -10.54
C ILE A 244 -6.66 2.41 -9.11
N PRO A 245 -7.67 1.61 -8.75
CA PRO A 245 -8.22 1.57 -7.41
C PRO A 245 -7.19 1.07 -6.39
N LEU A 246 -7.25 1.62 -5.18
CA LEU A 246 -6.57 1.13 -4.00
C LEU A 246 -7.63 0.51 -3.09
N LEU A 247 -7.60 -0.81 -2.98
CA LEU A 247 -8.58 -1.59 -2.23
C LEU A 247 -7.96 -2.16 -0.95
N ALA A 248 -8.62 -1.92 0.18
CA ALA A 248 -8.28 -2.53 1.45
C ALA A 248 -9.52 -3.28 1.98
N LYS A 249 -9.44 -4.60 2.16
CA LYS A 249 -10.56 -5.44 2.65
C LYS A 249 -11.88 -5.18 1.89
N ALA A 250 -11.81 -5.14 0.56
CA ALA A 250 -12.91 -4.83 -0.35
C ALA A 250 -13.50 -3.40 -0.22
N GLU A 251 -12.81 -2.48 0.45
CA GLU A 251 -13.16 -1.06 0.47
C GLU A 251 -12.20 -0.25 -0.38
N VAL A 252 -12.73 0.70 -1.16
CA VAL A 252 -11.90 1.65 -1.92
C VAL A 252 -11.34 2.69 -0.95
N VAL A 253 -10.03 2.59 -0.66
CA VAL A 253 -9.32 3.54 0.22
C VAL A 253 -8.65 4.68 -0.55
N GLY A 254 -8.66 4.61 -1.88
CA GLY A 254 -8.08 5.63 -2.74
C GLY A 254 -7.90 5.16 -4.17
N PHE A 255 -7.04 5.84 -4.91
CA PHE A 255 -6.61 5.41 -6.23
C PHE A 255 -5.24 5.98 -6.62
N VAL A 256 -4.55 5.32 -7.53
CA VAL A 256 -3.38 5.83 -8.23
C VAL A 256 -3.84 6.50 -9.52
N ARG A 257 -3.37 7.70 -9.77
CA ARG A 257 -3.58 8.44 -11.00
C ARG A 257 -2.28 8.52 -11.78
N ILE A 258 -2.34 8.21 -13.08
CA ILE A 258 -1.23 8.32 -14.03
C ILE A 258 -1.66 9.21 -15.18
N ASP A 259 -0.93 10.31 -15.40
CA ASP A 259 -1.24 11.30 -16.42
C ASP A 259 -0.37 11.10 -17.67
N ASP A 260 -1.00 11.12 -18.82
CA ASP A 260 -0.42 11.00 -20.16
C ASP A 260 0.52 9.80 -20.34
N PRO A 261 0.12 8.58 -19.95
CA PRO A 261 0.88 7.40 -20.30
C PRO A 261 0.87 7.18 -21.84
N PRO A 262 1.84 6.42 -22.40
CA PRO A 262 1.85 6.10 -23.82
C PRO A 262 0.55 5.40 -24.23
N GLU A 263 -0.16 5.92 -25.24
CA GLU A 263 -1.51 5.47 -25.62
C GLU A 263 -1.58 3.96 -25.90
N LYS A 264 -0.62 3.45 -26.68
CA LYS A 264 -0.58 2.03 -27.04
C LYS A 264 -0.27 1.11 -25.88
N GLN A 265 0.22 1.65 -24.76
CA GLN A 265 0.64 0.87 -23.60
C GLN A 265 -0.29 1.06 -22.38
N MET A 266 -1.36 1.86 -22.51
CA MET A 266 -2.26 2.17 -21.39
C MET A 266 -2.79 0.92 -20.68
N SER A 267 -3.20 -0.09 -21.44
CA SER A 267 -3.71 -1.35 -20.87
C SER A 267 -2.61 -2.10 -20.10
N ALA A 268 -1.41 -2.22 -20.68
CA ALA A 268 -0.28 -2.89 -20.02
C ALA A 268 0.17 -2.14 -18.76
N VAL A 269 0.21 -0.80 -18.80
CA VAL A 269 0.49 0.05 -17.62
C VAL A 269 -0.57 -0.15 -16.54
N ALA A 270 -1.84 -0.21 -16.92
CA ALA A 270 -2.94 -0.40 -15.97
C ALA A 270 -2.83 -1.75 -15.26
N GLU A 271 -2.60 -2.85 -15.99
CA GLU A 271 -2.41 -4.19 -15.40
C GLU A 271 -1.18 -4.25 -14.49
N MET A 272 -0.06 -3.67 -14.92
CA MET A 272 1.11 -3.54 -14.05
C MET A 272 0.77 -2.81 -12.75
N CYS A 273 0.13 -1.65 -12.86
CA CYS A 273 -0.20 -0.84 -11.68
C CYS A 273 -1.29 -1.46 -10.81
N LYS A 274 -2.15 -2.31 -11.35
CA LYS A 274 -3.10 -3.11 -10.59
C LYS A 274 -2.39 -4.06 -9.63
N ILE A 275 -1.28 -4.68 -10.04
CA ILE A 275 -0.45 -5.51 -9.14
C ILE A 275 0.21 -4.62 -8.06
N LEU A 276 0.77 -3.49 -8.46
CA LEU A 276 1.42 -2.56 -7.53
C LEU A 276 0.44 -1.91 -6.55
N SER A 277 -0.85 -1.76 -6.91
CA SER A 277 -1.85 -1.15 -6.05
C SER A 277 -2.00 -1.88 -4.71
N HIS A 278 -1.94 -3.21 -4.71
CA HIS A 278 -1.97 -4.01 -3.48
C HIS A 278 -0.77 -3.70 -2.57
N PHE A 279 0.41 -3.57 -3.16
CA PHE A 279 1.61 -3.22 -2.40
C PHE A 279 1.56 -1.78 -1.87
N ILE A 280 1.05 -0.83 -2.67
CA ILE A 280 0.82 0.55 -2.22
C ILE A 280 -0.13 0.59 -1.03
N VAL A 281 -1.24 -0.15 -1.09
CA VAL A 281 -2.21 -0.26 0.03
C VAL A 281 -1.52 -0.79 1.28
N SER A 282 -0.69 -1.81 1.14
CA SER A 282 0.09 -2.37 2.24
C SER A 282 1.01 -1.34 2.89
N LEU A 283 1.79 -0.60 2.09
CA LEU A 283 2.67 0.45 2.60
C LEU A 283 1.88 1.56 3.31
N ILE A 284 0.73 1.96 2.76
CA ILE A 284 -0.17 2.93 3.39
C ILE A 284 -0.68 2.42 4.74
N GLN A 285 -1.15 1.18 4.81
CA GLN A 285 -1.65 0.58 6.06
C GLN A 285 -0.54 0.46 7.11
N GLN A 286 0.66 0.04 6.70
CA GLN A 286 1.81 -0.06 7.58
C GLN A 286 2.25 1.32 8.11
N ARG A 287 2.29 2.33 7.25
CA ARG A 287 2.54 3.74 7.63
C ARG A 287 1.53 4.21 8.68
N ASP A 288 0.24 3.97 8.43
CA ASP A 288 -0.84 4.43 9.31
C ASP A 288 -0.81 3.70 10.64
N LEU A 289 -0.49 2.40 10.65
CA LEU A 289 -0.29 1.62 11.87
C LEU A 289 0.89 2.18 12.70
N ILE A 290 2.03 2.44 12.08
CA ILE A 290 3.19 3.02 12.75
C ILE A 290 2.82 4.39 13.34
N ARG A 291 2.19 5.27 12.57
CA ARG A 291 1.75 6.58 13.03
C ARG A 291 0.76 6.50 14.22
N ASN A 292 -0.17 5.55 14.16
CA ASN A 292 -1.11 5.32 15.26
C ASN A 292 -0.38 4.82 16.52
N LEU A 293 0.56 3.88 16.37
CA LEU A 293 1.39 3.40 17.49
C LEU A 293 2.24 4.53 18.08
N GLU A 294 2.82 5.37 17.25
CA GLU A 294 3.56 6.55 17.68
C GLU A 294 2.65 7.53 18.44
N GLN A 295 1.46 7.83 17.92
CA GLN A 295 0.51 8.70 18.62
C GLN A 295 0.14 8.15 20.01
N ILE A 296 -0.18 6.87 20.10
CA ILE A 296 -0.51 6.23 21.38
C ILE A 296 0.71 6.17 22.29
N SER A 297 1.89 5.95 21.74
CA SER A 297 3.14 5.79 22.52
C SER A 297 3.77 7.10 22.95
N PHE A 298 3.60 8.19 22.19
CA PHE A 298 4.29 9.46 22.44
C PHE A 298 3.38 10.61 22.88
N ARG A 299 2.07 10.46 22.77
CA ARG A 299 1.12 11.51 23.15
C ARG A 299 0.28 11.15 24.36
N ASP A 300 -0.07 12.16 25.13
CA ASP A 300 -1.06 12.07 26.20
C ASP A 300 -2.47 12.01 25.60
N GLN A 301 -3.27 11.03 26.02
CA GLN A 301 -4.59 10.79 25.42
C GLN A 301 -5.61 11.90 25.72
N MET A 302 -5.43 12.64 26.80
CA MET A 302 -6.37 13.67 27.22
C MET A 302 -6.08 15.02 26.56
N THR A 303 -4.83 15.41 26.49
CA THR A 303 -4.41 16.74 26.01
C THR A 303 -3.91 16.73 24.57
N GLY A 304 -3.34 15.62 24.13
CA GLY A 304 -2.58 15.54 22.88
C GLY A 304 -1.13 16.03 22.98
N ALA A 305 -0.72 16.53 24.16
CA ALA A 305 0.67 16.89 24.45
C ALA A 305 1.60 15.68 24.28
N MET A 306 2.89 15.91 24.12
CA MET A 306 3.87 14.85 24.22
C MET A 306 3.87 14.27 25.64
N ASN A 307 3.86 12.93 25.75
CA ASN A 307 3.84 12.28 27.06
C ASN A 307 5.24 12.12 27.65
N ARG A 308 5.31 11.60 28.87
CA ARG A 308 6.58 11.36 29.59
C ARG A 308 7.58 10.49 28.79
N TYR A 309 7.08 9.52 28.01
CA TYR A 309 7.93 8.67 27.18
C TYR A 309 8.57 9.47 26.02
N ALA A 310 7.80 10.33 25.40
CA ALA A 310 8.29 11.26 24.37
C ALA A 310 9.37 12.20 24.94
N LEU A 311 9.14 12.77 26.13
CA LEU A 311 10.13 13.63 26.81
C LEU A 311 11.45 12.89 27.04
N ASN A 312 11.39 11.68 27.60
CA ASN A 312 12.58 10.89 27.85
C ASN A 312 13.34 10.56 26.54
N SER A 313 12.62 10.22 25.49
CA SER A 313 13.20 9.95 24.16
C SER A 313 13.81 11.19 23.55
N TYR A 314 13.18 12.35 23.71
CA TYR A 314 13.70 13.64 23.25
C TYR A 314 15.01 13.99 23.98
N LEU A 315 15.02 13.91 25.32
CA LEU A 315 16.22 14.19 26.12
C LEU A 315 17.37 13.23 25.82
N ALA A 316 17.09 11.96 25.52
CA ALA A 316 18.12 10.98 25.16
C ALA A 316 18.78 11.25 23.80
N ARG A 317 18.06 11.91 22.88
CA ARG A 317 18.55 12.27 21.54
C ARG A 317 19.08 13.71 21.45
N ALA A 318 18.72 14.56 22.40
CA ALA A 318 19.15 15.95 22.43
C ALA A 318 20.68 15.99 22.58
N HIS A 319 21.38 16.42 21.53
CA HIS A 319 22.79 16.74 21.63
C HIS A 319 22.92 17.97 22.53
N LEU A 320 23.48 17.78 23.74
CA LEU A 320 23.69 18.81 24.75
C LEU A 320 24.67 19.93 24.33
N GLU A 321 25.04 19.98 23.07
CA GLU A 321 25.93 20.98 22.48
C GLU A 321 25.25 22.30 22.08
N ARG A 322 23.90 22.38 22.23
CA ARG A 322 23.13 23.60 21.96
C ARG A 322 22.52 24.13 23.25
N ASP A 323 22.52 25.46 23.40
CA ASP A 323 21.80 26.11 24.49
C ASP A 323 20.32 25.76 24.41
N MET A 324 19.82 25.09 25.44
CA MET A 324 18.39 24.73 25.58
C MET A 324 17.82 25.39 26.81
N GLY A 325 16.59 25.91 26.68
CA GLY A 325 15.77 26.35 27.78
C GLY A 325 14.72 25.30 28.15
N LEU A 326 14.53 24.99 29.41
CA LEU A 326 13.45 24.15 29.92
C LEU A 326 12.48 25.04 30.73
N ILE A 327 11.21 24.97 30.39
CA ILE A 327 10.13 25.63 31.16
C ILE A 327 9.29 24.54 31.79
N TYR A 328 9.22 24.57 33.13
CA TYR A 328 8.34 23.69 33.90
C TYR A 328 7.09 24.48 34.32
N CYS A 329 5.91 23.98 33.99
CA CYS A 329 4.63 24.59 34.35
C CYS A 329 3.81 23.65 35.24
N ASP A 330 3.14 24.20 36.25
CA ASP A 330 2.21 23.47 37.12
C ASP A 330 0.88 24.21 37.26
N LEU A 331 -0.20 23.46 37.30
CA LEU A 331 -1.55 24.01 37.46
C LEU A 331 -1.92 24.15 38.95
N ILE A 332 -1.80 25.36 39.46
CA ILE A 332 -2.15 25.67 40.85
C ILE A 332 -3.67 25.64 41.04
N GLY A 333 -4.12 24.88 42.04
CA GLY A 333 -5.52 24.84 42.43
C GLY A 333 -6.40 23.83 41.66
N LEU A 334 -5.84 22.95 40.82
CA LEU A 334 -6.56 21.91 40.12
C LEU A 334 -7.38 21.01 41.05
N LYS A 335 -6.85 20.69 42.27
CA LYS A 335 -7.58 19.94 43.30
C LYS A 335 -8.87 20.64 43.71
N ARG A 336 -8.84 21.97 43.92
CA ARG A 336 -10.05 22.74 44.28
C ARG A 336 -11.10 22.75 43.18
N VAL A 337 -10.67 22.74 41.88
CA VAL A 337 -11.57 22.63 40.75
C VAL A 337 -12.23 21.26 40.76
N ASN A 338 -11.46 20.19 40.92
CA ASN A 338 -11.97 18.83 41.03
C ASN A 338 -12.97 18.64 42.16
N ASP A 339 -12.61 19.11 43.35
CA ASP A 339 -13.44 18.96 44.56
C ASP A 339 -14.76 19.75 44.44
N ARG A 340 -14.75 20.90 43.73
CA ARG A 340 -15.93 21.77 43.61
C ARG A 340 -16.79 21.46 42.39
N PHE A 341 -16.20 21.07 41.28
CA PHE A 341 -16.87 20.97 39.97
C PHE A 341 -16.74 19.59 39.32
N GLY A 342 -16.09 18.64 39.98
CA GLY A 342 -15.89 17.28 39.49
C GLY A 342 -14.68 17.14 38.56
N HIS A 343 -14.22 15.90 38.39
CA HIS A 343 -13.03 15.56 37.57
C HIS A 343 -13.11 16.02 36.12
N ALA A 344 -14.30 15.94 35.49
CA ALA A 344 -14.50 16.42 34.13
C ALA A 344 -14.22 17.93 33.94
N SER A 345 -14.32 18.72 35.04
CA SER A 345 -13.96 20.14 34.99
C SER A 345 -12.46 20.35 35.17
N GLY A 346 -11.80 19.50 35.95
CA GLY A 346 -10.34 19.47 36.03
C GLY A 346 -9.71 19.08 34.72
N ASP A 347 -10.23 18.04 34.05
CA ASP A 347 -9.75 17.61 32.75
C ASP A 347 -9.84 18.74 31.72
N ARG A 348 -10.98 19.45 31.65
CA ARG A 348 -11.12 20.65 30.83
C ARG A 348 -10.10 21.74 31.13
N THR A 349 -9.79 21.94 32.42
CA THR A 349 -8.78 22.92 32.85
C THR A 349 -7.38 22.54 32.36
N ILE A 350 -7.04 21.26 32.38
CA ILE A 350 -5.77 20.74 31.87
C ILE A 350 -5.69 20.93 30.34
N ILE A 351 -6.76 20.57 29.62
CA ILE A 351 -6.85 20.75 28.17
C ILE A 351 -6.71 22.23 27.80
N GLN A 352 -7.37 23.14 28.49
CA GLN A 352 -7.26 24.58 28.25
C GLN A 352 -5.85 25.09 28.49
N ALA A 353 -5.17 24.65 29.57
CA ALA A 353 -3.77 25.01 29.80
C ALA A 353 -2.85 24.56 28.67
N TYR A 354 -3.03 23.33 28.18
CA TYR A 354 -2.30 22.84 27.00
C TYR A 354 -2.56 23.71 25.76
N GLN A 355 -3.81 24.10 25.49
CA GLN A 355 -4.15 24.96 24.37
C GLN A 355 -3.48 26.34 24.45
N VAL A 356 -3.36 26.90 25.65
CA VAL A 356 -2.63 28.16 25.87
C VAL A 356 -1.15 28.01 25.55
N LEU A 357 -0.53 26.90 26.01
CA LEU A 357 0.87 26.60 25.70
C LEU A 357 1.08 26.33 24.20
N GLY A 358 0.15 25.64 23.54
CA GLY A 358 0.19 25.39 22.09
C GLY A 358 0.10 26.66 21.23
N GLY A 359 -0.46 27.75 21.78
CA GLY A 359 -0.41 29.08 21.14
C GLY A 359 0.94 29.80 21.28
N MET A 360 1.83 29.31 22.14
CA MET A 360 3.13 29.93 22.43
C MET A 360 4.32 29.12 21.96
N PHE A 361 4.19 27.80 21.95
CA PHE A 361 5.28 26.86 21.64
C PHE A 361 4.84 25.84 20.59
N PRO A 362 5.76 25.31 19.78
CA PRO A 362 5.47 24.19 18.87
C PRO A 362 4.94 22.97 19.65
N GLU A 363 3.95 22.28 19.07
CA GLU A 363 3.30 21.13 19.73
C GLU A 363 4.26 19.97 20.06
N ASP A 364 5.33 19.80 19.28
CA ASP A 364 6.37 18.81 19.48
C ASP A 364 7.39 19.18 20.59
N GLN A 365 7.23 20.34 21.21
CA GLN A 365 8.03 20.84 22.33
C GLN A 365 7.26 20.96 23.63
N ILE A 366 6.00 20.54 23.68
CA ILE A 366 5.15 20.54 24.87
C ILE A 366 4.96 19.09 25.35
N PHE A 367 5.52 18.79 26.54
CA PHE A 367 5.53 17.45 27.14
C PHE A 367 4.67 17.37 28.39
#